data_84897f7f27fb40e84b3bb95f4d09e313
#
_entry.id   84897f7f27fb40e84b3bb95f4d09e313
#
_cell.length_a   1.000
_cell.length_b   1.000
_cell.length_c   1.000
_cell.angle_alpha   90.00
_cell.angle_beta   90.00
_cell.angle_gamma   90.00
#
_symmetry.space_group_name_H-M   'P 1'
#
loop_
_entity.id
_entity.type
_entity.pdbx_description
1 polymer ?
#
loop_
_entity_poly.entity_id
_entity_poly.type
_entity_poly.pdbx_seq_one_letter_code
_entity_poly.pdbx_strand_id
1 'polypeptide(L)'
;STPSMFAEHNDKATLNSGFNRSLLAWYTIDPLFTRRSSSLTPSHIKGDLQQLSNHYVREVPVRELFPNRDQNSYGGVSTLSVLNLAYYPAERGPYNFNPDLNPDGTLDNPDKRWGGMMRKLDTNDFEAANIEYIEFWMLDPFIYTNRQPNANDYGGDFYLNLGEVSEDVL
;
A
#
# COMPACT_ATOMS: atom_id res chain seq x y z
N SER A 1 -4.24 -0.60 21.22
CA SER A 1 -2.96 -0.27 21.86
C SER A 1 -2.08 0.34 20.80
N THR A 2 -1.66 1.56 21.02
CA THR A 2 -0.66 2.21 20.16
C THR A 2 0.56 1.29 20.10
N PRO A 3 1.07 0.99 18.92
CA PRO A 3 2.23 0.15 18.80
C PRO A 3 3.37 0.77 19.60
N SER A 4 3.86 0.07 20.58
CA SER A 4 5.04 0.45 21.36
C SER A 4 6.26 0.68 20.48
N MET A 5 6.26 0.11 19.26
CA MET A 5 7.34 0.27 18.30
C MET A 5 7.66 1.73 17.97
N PHE A 6 6.68 2.64 18.00
CA PHE A 6 6.94 4.06 17.75
C PHE A 6 7.33 4.84 19.01
N ALA A 7 6.95 4.37 20.19
CA ALA A 7 7.37 4.95 21.46
C ALA A 7 8.83 4.61 21.81
N GLU A 8 9.29 3.44 21.42
CA GLU A 8 10.66 2.96 21.68
C GLU A 8 11.70 3.67 20.82
N HIS A 9 11.31 4.28 19.72
CA HIS A 9 12.22 5.02 18.84
C HIS A 9 12.69 6.36 19.42
N ASN A 10 12.01 6.89 20.41
CA ASN A 10 12.44 8.12 21.07
C ASN A 10 13.67 7.94 21.97
N ASP A 11 14.02 6.71 22.32
CA ASP A 11 15.15 6.43 23.20
C ASP A 11 16.30 5.78 22.44
N LYS A 12 17.07 6.61 21.75
CA LYS A 12 18.36 6.28 21.13
C LYS A 12 18.21 5.55 19.80
N ALA A 13 18.63 6.23 18.76
CA ALA A 13 18.89 5.72 17.42
C ALA A 13 19.78 4.46 17.47
N THR A 14 19.20 3.32 17.77
CA THR A 14 19.86 2.05 17.61
C THR A 14 19.45 1.48 16.26
N LEU A 15 20.41 0.98 15.50
CA LEU A 15 20.16 0.29 14.23
C LEU A 15 19.12 -0.84 14.37
N ASN A 16 18.92 -1.32 15.59
CA ASN A 16 17.95 -2.36 15.93
C ASN A 16 16.49 -1.96 15.63
N SER A 17 16.17 -0.68 15.66
CA SER A 17 14.83 -0.22 15.32
C SER A 17 14.47 -0.53 13.86
N GLY A 18 15.46 -0.46 12.96
CA GLY A 18 15.32 -0.79 11.56
C GLY A 18 15.25 -2.30 11.26
N PHE A 19 15.59 -3.18 12.21
CA PHE A 19 15.64 -4.62 11.95
C PHE A 19 14.28 -5.24 11.66
N ASN A 20 13.21 -4.61 12.14
CA ASN A 20 11.84 -5.05 11.86
C ASN A 20 11.24 -4.40 10.61
N ARG A 21 11.97 -3.50 9.95
CA ARG A 21 11.50 -2.85 8.73
C ARG A 21 11.57 -3.81 7.56
N SER A 22 10.43 -4.03 6.93
CA SER A 22 10.29 -4.82 5.71
C SER A 22 10.11 -3.93 4.49
N LEU A 23 10.17 -4.53 3.33
CA LEU A 23 10.00 -3.82 2.07
C LEU A 23 8.55 -3.39 1.89
N LEU A 24 8.35 -2.10 1.69
CA LEU A 24 7.13 -1.51 1.20
C LEU A 24 7.45 -0.83 -0.14
N ALA A 25 6.90 -1.34 -1.21
CA ALA A 25 7.14 -0.84 -2.55
C ALA A 25 5.93 -0.05 -3.06
N TRP A 26 6.20 1.18 -3.53
CA TRP A 26 5.22 1.92 -4.30
C TRP A 26 5.36 1.53 -5.77
N TYR A 27 4.23 1.25 -6.43
CA TYR A 27 4.23 0.90 -7.84
C TYR A 27 3.12 1.61 -8.60
N THR A 28 3.34 1.79 -9.89
CA THR A 28 2.34 2.29 -10.84
C THR A 28 2.24 1.31 -12.00
N ILE A 29 1.01 1.09 -12.45
CA ILE A 29 0.76 0.28 -13.65
C ILE A 29 0.37 1.23 -14.78
N ASP A 30 1.10 1.18 -15.87
CA ASP A 30 0.73 1.93 -17.06
C ASP A 30 -0.60 1.37 -17.60
N PRO A 31 -1.62 2.21 -17.81
CA PRO A 31 -2.91 1.81 -18.34
C PRO A 31 -2.82 1.05 -19.67
N LEU A 32 -1.72 1.21 -20.39
CA LEU A 32 -1.41 0.45 -21.58
C LEU A 32 -1.52 -1.06 -21.38
N PHE A 33 -1.06 -1.56 -20.23
CA PHE A 33 -1.06 -2.99 -19.92
C PHE A 33 -2.43 -3.51 -19.47
N THR A 34 -3.35 -2.62 -19.11
CA THR A 34 -4.69 -2.96 -18.62
C THR A 34 -5.78 -2.72 -19.65
N ARG A 35 -5.48 -1.96 -20.72
CA ARG A 35 -6.47 -1.60 -21.76
C ARG A 35 -6.51 -2.62 -22.89
N ARG A 36 -7.61 -3.35 -22.97
CA ARG A 36 -7.84 -4.34 -24.01
C ARG A 36 -7.82 -3.75 -25.44
N SER A 37 -8.20 -2.47 -25.59
CA SER A 37 -8.22 -1.77 -26.89
C SER A 37 -6.86 -1.32 -27.38
N SER A 38 -5.85 -1.28 -26.53
CA SER A 38 -4.52 -0.84 -26.92
C SER A 38 -3.83 -1.86 -27.83
N SER A 39 -3.24 -1.40 -28.94
CA SER A 39 -2.43 -2.26 -29.82
C SER A 39 -1.15 -2.73 -29.14
N LEU A 40 -0.67 -1.97 -28.14
CA LEU A 40 0.59 -2.23 -27.43
C LEU A 40 0.42 -3.23 -26.26
N THR A 41 -0.83 -3.47 -25.82
CA THR A 41 -1.08 -4.48 -24.78
C THR A 41 -0.72 -5.86 -25.31
N PRO A 42 0.10 -6.65 -24.59
CA PRO A 42 0.46 -7.99 -24.97
C PRO A 42 -0.76 -8.88 -25.22
N SER A 43 -0.71 -9.72 -26.25
CA SER A 43 -1.85 -10.54 -26.66
C SER A 43 -2.34 -11.51 -25.59
N HIS A 44 -1.43 -12.04 -24.78
CA HIS A 44 -1.77 -12.94 -23.68
C HIS A 44 -2.54 -12.24 -22.56
N ILE A 45 -2.28 -10.93 -22.32
CA ILE A 45 -3.04 -10.12 -21.37
C ILE A 45 -4.40 -9.75 -21.97
N LYS A 46 -4.45 -9.32 -23.24
CA LYS A 46 -5.71 -8.97 -23.90
C LYS A 46 -6.75 -10.09 -23.88
N GLY A 47 -6.30 -11.32 -23.99
CA GLY A 47 -7.15 -12.51 -24.00
C GLY A 47 -7.57 -12.98 -22.60
N ASP A 48 -6.90 -12.50 -21.57
CA ASP A 48 -7.10 -12.96 -20.19
C ASP A 48 -7.93 -11.95 -19.38
N LEU A 49 -9.22 -12.22 -19.28
CA LEU A 49 -10.15 -11.37 -18.51
C LEU A 49 -9.83 -11.37 -17.01
N GLN A 50 -9.26 -12.44 -16.51
CA GLN A 50 -8.88 -12.51 -15.09
C GLN A 50 -7.73 -11.57 -14.81
N GLN A 51 -6.73 -11.49 -15.67
CA GLN A 51 -5.63 -10.55 -15.55
C GLN A 51 -6.11 -9.10 -15.66
N LEU A 52 -6.98 -8.80 -16.63
CA LEU A 52 -7.52 -7.46 -16.85
C LEU A 52 -8.42 -6.96 -15.70
N SER A 53 -9.05 -7.87 -14.98
CA SER A 53 -9.89 -7.56 -13.81
C SER A 53 -9.19 -7.73 -12.47
N ASN A 54 -7.90 -8.02 -12.46
CA ASN A 54 -7.11 -8.17 -11.24
C ASN A 54 -7.08 -6.86 -10.45
N HIS A 55 -7.55 -6.90 -9.21
CA HIS A 55 -7.64 -5.73 -8.35
C HIS A 55 -6.31 -5.01 -8.10
N TYR A 56 -5.20 -5.73 -8.17
CA TYR A 56 -3.88 -5.16 -7.91
C TYR A 56 -3.33 -4.32 -9.07
N VAL A 57 -3.89 -4.49 -10.28
CA VAL A 57 -3.34 -3.84 -11.49
C VAL A 57 -4.39 -3.11 -12.33
N ARG A 58 -5.67 -3.22 -12.02
CA ARG A 58 -6.74 -2.61 -12.80
C ARG A 58 -6.88 -1.11 -12.53
N GLU A 59 -7.42 -0.40 -13.49
CA GLU A 59 -7.92 0.96 -13.28
C GLU A 59 -9.20 0.94 -12.44
N VAL A 60 -9.38 1.96 -11.60
CA VAL A 60 -10.58 2.12 -10.76
C VAL A 60 -11.46 3.21 -11.36
N PRO A 61 -12.63 2.88 -11.94
CA PRO A 61 -13.57 3.88 -12.44
C PRO A 61 -14.12 4.75 -11.31
N VAL A 62 -14.25 6.05 -11.55
CA VAL A 62 -14.80 7.00 -10.57
C VAL A 62 -16.19 6.54 -10.08
N ARG A 63 -17.05 6.07 -10.98
CA ARG A 63 -18.41 5.62 -10.62
C ARG A 63 -18.47 4.38 -9.74
N GLU A 64 -17.39 3.63 -9.64
CA GLU A 64 -17.33 2.46 -8.75
C GLU A 64 -17.37 2.90 -7.28
N LEU A 65 -16.70 3.98 -6.94
CA LEU A 65 -16.69 4.54 -5.59
C LEU A 65 -17.75 5.65 -5.42
N PHE A 66 -18.04 6.38 -6.49
CA PHE A 66 -18.95 7.53 -6.47
C PHE A 66 -20.04 7.37 -7.54
N PRO A 67 -20.99 6.44 -7.37
CA PRO A 67 -21.98 6.11 -8.40
C PRO A 67 -22.91 7.29 -8.77
N ASN A 68 -23.13 8.21 -7.84
CA ASN A 68 -24.02 9.36 -8.01
C ASN A 68 -23.31 10.63 -8.50
N ARG A 69 -22.00 10.55 -8.76
CA ARG A 69 -21.25 11.70 -9.26
C ARG A 69 -21.51 11.89 -10.76
N ASP A 70 -21.99 13.06 -11.14
CA ASP A 70 -22.16 13.42 -12.55
C ASP A 70 -20.81 13.31 -13.27
N GLN A 71 -20.82 12.50 -14.31
CA GLN A 71 -19.68 12.41 -15.21
C GLN A 71 -19.92 13.39 -16.36
N ASN A 72 -18.97 14.28 -16.59
CA ASN A 72 -19.00 15.17 -17.72
C ASN A 72 -19.19 14.37 -19.01
N SER A 73 -20.14 14.81 -19.83
CA SER A 73 -20.68 14.14 -21.02
C SER A 73 -19.69 13.91 -22.18
N TYR A 74 -18.40 14.05 -21.96
CA TYR A 74 -17.35 13.85 -22.97
C TYR A 74 -16.84 12.41 -23.04
N GLY A 75 -17.73 11.43 -23.03
CA GLY A 75 -17.54 10.13 -23.70
C GLY A 75 -16.42 9.20 -23.19
N GLY A 76 -15.74 9.46 -22.09
CA GLY A 76 -14.70 8.58 -21.55
C GLY A 76 -15.00 8.07 -20.14
N VAL A 77 -14.56 6.85 -19.82
CA VAL A 77 -14.59 6.35 -18.45
C VAL A 77 -13.55 7.12 -17.66
N SER A 78 -14.01 7.96 -16.72
CA SER A 78 -13.11 8.66 -15.81
C SER A 78 -12.60 7.67 -14.75
N THR A 79 -11.29 7.59 -14.59
CA THR A 79 -10.62 6.74 -13.61
C THR A 79 -10.00 7.55 -12.48
N LEU A 80 -9.93 6.95 -11.31
CA LEU A 80 -9.29 7.54 -10.15
C LEU A 80 -7.79 7.28 -10.19
N SER A 81 -7.03 8.27 -9.78
CA SER A 81 -5.63 8.08 -9.44
C SER A 81 -5.53 7.39 -8.09
N VAL A 82 -4.90 6.22 -8.05
CA VAL A 82 -4.76 5.42 -6.84
C VAL A 82 -3.29 5.28 -6.45
N LEU A 83 -3.04 5.21 -5.16
CA LEU A 83 -1.73 4.88 -4.62
C LEU A 83 -1.65 3.36 -4.44
N ASN A 84 -0.74 2.73 -5.18
CA ASN A 84 -0.51 1.30 -5.06
C ASN A 84 0.72 1.05 -4.20
N LEU A 85 0.53 0.29 -3.13
CA LEU A 85 1.58 -0.13 -2.22
C LEU A 85 1.59 -1.65 -2.14
N ALA A 86 2.76 -2.25 -2.30
CA ALA A 86 2.97 -3.67 -2.10
C ALA A 86 3.87 -3.88 -0.89
N TYR A 87 3.38 -4.62 0.09
CA TYR A 87 4.09 -4.92 1.32
C TYR A 87 4.64 -6.35 1.29
N TYR A 88 5.94 -6.48 1.49
CA TYR A 88 6.67 -7.75 1.46
C TYR A 88 7.30 -8.01 2.84
N PRO A 89 6.55 -8.60 3.77
CA PRO A 89 6.99 -8.71 5.17
C PRO A 89 8.23 -9.60 5.36
N ALA A 90 8.49 -10.51 4.46
CA ALA A 90 9.68 -11.37 4.50
C ALA A 90 10.92 -10.75 3.81
N GLU A 91 10.78 -9.59 3.17
CA GLU A 91 11.90 -8.96 2.47
C GLU A 91 12.44 -7.77 3.25
N ARG A 92 13.75 -7.58 3.23
CA ARG A 92 14.39 -6.43 3.87
C ARG A 92 13.91 -5.12 3.26
N GLY A 93 13.48 -4.22 4.11
CA GLY A 93 13.27 -2.82 3.75
C GLY A 93 14.58 -2.02 3.68
N PRO A 94 14.51 -0.76 3.21
CA PRO A 94 15.65 0.14 3.22
C PRO A 94 16.26 0.27 4.61
N TYR A 95 17.58 0.29 4.69
CA TYR A 95 18.35 0.41 5.93
C TYR A 95 18.08 -0.68 6.99
N ASN A 96 17.47 -1.79 6.61
CA ASN A 96 17.36 -2.95 7.48
C ASN A 96 18.67 -3.77 7.42
N PHE A 97 19.45 -3.70 8.47
CA PHE A 97 20.74 -4.40 8.63
C PHE A 97 20.62 -5.60 9.57
N ASN A 98 19.41 -6.17 9.70
CA ASN A 98 19.23 -7.36 10.53
C ASN A 98 20.18 -8.48 10.09
N PRO A 99 21.06 -8.98 10.99
CA PRO A 99 21.98 -10.06 10.67
C PRO A 99 21.30 -11.43 10.66
N ASP A 100 20.15 -11.56 11.33
CA ASP A 100 19.43 -12.82 11.51
C ASP A 100 18.48 -13.02 10.34
N LEU A 101 18.92 -13.79 9.36
CA LEU A 101 18.17 -14.11 8.16
C LEU A 101 17.97 -15.63 8.04
N ASN A 102 16.91 -15.99 7.37
CA ASN A 102 16.73 -17.34 6.87
C ASN A 102 17.81 -17.72 5.87
N PRO A 103 18.08 -19.03 5.63
CA PRO A 103 19.08 -19.46 4.66
C PRO A 103 18.87 -18.95 3.23
N ASP A 104 17.64 -18.60 2.87
CA ASP A 104 17.28 -18.02 1.58
C ASP A 104 17.43 -16.49 1.52
N GLY A 105 17.87 -15.87 2.63
CA GLY A 105 18.07 -14.44 2.74
C GLY A 105 16.82 -13.64 3.14
N THR A 106 15.71 -14.31 3.41
CA THR A 106 14.48 -13.64 3.87
C THR A 106 14.53 -13.33 5.38
N LEU A 107 13.70 -12.39 5.80
CA LEU A 107 13.48 -12.10 7.22
C LEU A 107 12.64 -13.21 7.87
N ASP A 108 12.98 -13.58 9.08
CA ASP A 108 12.15 -14.43 9.91
C ASP A 108 10.91 -13.66 10.45
N ASN A 109 9.94 -14.39 11.01
CA ASN A 109 8.78 -13.82 11.71
C ASN A 109 8.09 -12.66 10.96
N PRO A 110 7.60 -12.85 9.74
CA PRO A 110 7.01 -11.78 8.92
C PRO A 110 5.81 -11.09 9.58
N ASP A 111 5.12 -11.77 10.51
CA ASP A 111 4.01 -11.24 11.30
C ASP A 111 4.41 -10.14 12.32
N LYS A 112 5.70 -10.03 12.63
CA LYS A 112 6.25 -9.00 13.52
C LYS A 112 6.89 -7.84 12.77
N ARG A 113 6.83 -7.87 11.46
CA ARG A 113 7.47 -6.88 10.60
C ARG A 113 6.52 -5.73 10.28
N TRP A 114 7.09 -4.61 9.93
CA TRP A 114 6.34 -3.43 9.52
C TRP A 114 6.95 -2.79 8.27
N GLY A 115 6.13 -2.10 7.52
CA GLY A 115 6.54 -1.22 6.43
C GLY A 115 5.80 0.10 6.58
N GLY A 116 6.46 1.21 6.32
CA GLY A 116 5.86 2.52 6.49
C GLY A 116 6.20 3.48 5.36
N MET A 117 5.31 4.43 5.17
CA MET A 117 5.47 5.55 4.26
C MET A 117 5.13 6.82 5.01
N MET A 118 5.99 7.83 4.87
CA MET A 118 5.77 9.14 5.46
C MET A 118 5.51 10.17 4.38
N ARG A 119 4.60 11.09 4.66
CA ARG A 119 4.33 12.25 3.83
C ARG A 119 4.22 13.49 4.70
N LYS A 120 4.88 14.57 4.26
CA LYS A 120 4.67 15.89 4.86
C LYS A 120 3.23 16.33 4.61
N LEU A 121 2.60 16.87 5.65
CA LEU A 121 1.33 17.56 5.54
C LEU A 121 1.58 19.03 5.17
N ASP A 122 0.71 19.56 4.30
CA ASP A 122 0.80 20.96 3.87
C ASP A 122 0.33 21.94 4.96
N THR A 123 -0.49 21.45 5.90
CA THR A 123 -0.91 22.20 7.08
C THR A 123 -0.45 21.49 8.34
N ASN A 124 0.04 22.25 9.30
CA ASN A 124 0.40 21.81 10.64
C ASN A 124 -0.65 22.19 11.71
N ASP A 125 -1.68 22.90 11.30
CA ASP A 125 -2.77 23.36 12.17
C ASP A 125 -4.11 22.90 11.57
N PHE A 126 -4.60 21.77 12.06
CA PHE A 126 -5.86 21.19 11.61
C PHE A 126 -7.07 21.97 12.10
N GLU A 127 -6.97 22.61 13.27
CA GLU A 127 -8.05 23.43 13.82
C GLU A 127 -8.24 24.71 12.98
N ALA A 128 -7.17 25.42 12.67
CA ALA A 128 -7.22 26.59 11.80
C ALA A 128 -7.70 26.26 10.38
N ALA A 129 -7.45 25.06 9.91
CA ALA A 129 -7.90 24.56 8.61
C ALA A 129 -9.30 23.92 8.65
N ASN A 130 -9.97 23.90 9.81
CA ASN A 130 -11.27 23.24 10.04
C ASN A 130 -11.30 21.76 9.54
N ILE A 131 -10.20 21.03 9.75
CA ILE A 131 -10.12 19.62 9.39
C ILE A 131 -10.63 18.81 10.57
N GLU A 132 -11.75 18.11 10.37
CA GLU A 132 -12.37 17.26 11.38
C GLU A 132 -12.14 15.77 11.11
N TYR A 133 -11.98 15.39 9.83
CA TYR A 133 -11.94 14.00 9.42
C TYR A 133 -10.80 13.75 8.43
N ILE A 134 -10.32 12.53 8.43
CA ILE A 134 -9.49 11.95 7.38
C ILE A 134 -10.25 10.77 6.81
N GLU A 135 -10.62 10.87 5.54
CA GLU A 135 -11.36 9.82 4.83
C GLU A 135 -10.53 9.31 3.65
N PHE A 136 -10.52 8.01 3.47
CA PHE A 136 -9.91 7.39 2.31
C PHE A 136 -10.57 6.05 1.98
N TRP A 137 -10.45 5.66 0.73
CA TRP A 137 -10.85 4.35 0.28
C TRP A 137 -9.64 3.43 0.24
N MET A 138 -9.77 2.27 0.82
CA MET A 138 -8.72 1.27 0.83
C MET A 138 -9.25 -0.04 0.26
N LEU A 139 -8.49 -0.65 -0.65
CA LEU A 139 -8.78 -1.99 -1.12
C LEU A 139 -8.50 -2.98 0.01
N ASP A 140 -9.44 -3.86 0.28
CA ASP A 140 -9.21 -5.02 1.13
C ASP A 140 -8.54 -6.14 0.32
N PRO A 141 -7.25 -6.41 0.53
CA PRO A 141 -6.53 -7.42 -0.22
C PRO A 141 -6.92 -8.85 0.18
N PHE A 142 -7.61 -9.00 1.31
CA PHE A 142 -7.93 -10.30 1.91
C PHE A 142 -9.31 -10.85 1.53
N ILE A 143 -10.16 -10.05 0.86
CA ILE A 143 -11.53 -10.42 0.53
C ILE A 143 -11.67 -11.71 -0.30
N TYR A 144 -10.62 -12.08 -1.03
CA TYR A 144 -10.60 -13.27 -1.90
C TYR A 144 -9.66 -14.38 -1.43
N THR A 145 -9.04 -14.23 -0.27
CA THR A 145 -8.03 -15.17 0.22
C THR A 145 -8.60 -16.55 0.50
N ASN A 146 -9.86 -16.65 0.90
CA ASN A 146 -10.57 -17.93 1.06
C ASN A 146 -10.66 -18.77 -0.24
N ARG A 147 -10.28 -18.19 -1.37
CA ARG A 147 -10.27 -18.89 -2.66
C ARG A 147 -8.91 -19.45 -3.04
N GLN A 148 -7.87 -19.17 -2.25
CA GLN A 148 -6.52 -19.67 -2.46
C GLN A 148 -6.16 -20.68 -1.36
N PRO A 149 -5.94 -21.97 -1.71
CA PRO A 149 -5.79 -23.03 -0.71
C PRO A 149 -4.55 -22.93 0.19
N ASN A 150 -3.66 -21.98 -0.06
CA ASN A 150 -2.43 -21.75 0.71
C ASN A 150 -2.29 -20.34 1.26
N ALA A 151 -3.35 -19.54 1.22
CA ALA A 151 -3.29 -18.20 1.77
C ALA A 151 -3.44 -18.27 3.29
N ASN A 152 -2.39 -17.92 3.99
CA ASN A 152 -2.46 -17.65 5.42
C ASN A 152 -3.17 -16.30 5.59
N ASP A 153 -4.47 -16.36 5.81
CA ASP A 153 -5.39 -15.23 5.91
C ASP A 153 -5.36 -14.59 7.28
N TYR A 154 -4.23 -14.06 7.66
CA TYR A 154 -4.15 -13.42 8.97
C TYR A 154 -4.45 -11.92 8.92
N GLY A 155 -4.63 -11.37 7.71
CA GLY A 155 -4.82 -9.94 7.57
C GLY A 155 -3.55 -9.16 7.90
N GLY A 156 -3.74 -7.91 8.25
CA GLY A 156 -2.66 -7.01 8.66
C GLY A 156 -3.25 -5.78 9.32
N ASP A 157 -2.48 -5.14 10.16
CA ASP A 157 -2.87 -3.91 10.82
C ASP A 157 -2.42 -2.71 10.00
N PHE A 158 -3.31 -1.76 9.82
CA PHE A 158 -3.01 -0.46 9.22
C PHE A 158 -3.01 0.61 10.30
N TYR A 159 -1.94 1.40 10.35
CA TYR A 159 -1.80 2.50 11.29
C TYR A 159 -1.62 3.81 10.55
N LEU A 160 -2.37 4.82 10.95
CA LEU A 160 -2.21 6.20 10.51
C LEU A 160 -1.71 7.04 11.68
N ASN A 161 -0.48 7.51 11.60
CA ASN A 161 0.12 8.34 12.63
C ASN A 161 0.19 9.79 12.13
N LEU A 162 -0.31 10.72 12.94
CA LEU A 162 -0.30 12.14 12.65
C LEU A 162 0.51 12.87 13.71
N GLY A 163 1.31 13.81 13.29
CA GLY A 163 2.12 14.63 14.19
C GLY A 163 3.57 14.73 13.72
N GLU A 164 4.45 15.06 14.63
CA GLU A 164 5.88 15.09 14.37
C GLU A 164 6.42 13.66 14.41
N VAL A 165 6.80 13.16 13.24
CA VAL A 165 7.43 11.85 13.09
C VAL A 165 8.84 12.09 12.57
N SER A 166 9.83 11.52 13.26
CA SER A 166 11.22 11.60 12.81
C SER A 166 11.44 10.83 11.52
N GLU A 167 12.22 11.40 10.60
CA GLU A 167 12.65 10.70 9.39
C GLU A 167 13.45 9.44 9.68
N ASP A 168 14.08 9.36 10.84
CA ASP A 168 14.86 8.20 11.28
C ASP A 168 13.98 6.98 11.59
N VAL A 169 12.67 7.15 11.66
CA VAL A 169 11.72 6.07 11.94
C VAL A 169 11.36 5.28 10.69
N LEU A 170 11.45 5.91 9.51
CA LEU A 170 10.98 5.31 8.24
C LEU A 170 12.10 5.01 7.24
#